data_add292acd1c9a9d1c258891df627df67
#
_entry.id   add292acd1c9a9d1c258891df627df67
#
_cell.length_a   1.000
_cell.length_b   1.000
_cell.length_c   1.000
_cell.angle_alpha   90.00
_cell.angle_beta   90.00
_cell.angle_gamma   90.00
#
_symmetry.space_group_name_H-M   'P 1'
#
loop_
_entity.id
_entity.type
_entity.pdbx_description
1 polymer ?
#
loop_
_entity_poly.entity_id
_entity_poly.type
_entity_poly.pdbx_seq_one_letter_code
_entity_poly.pdbx_strand_id
1 'polypeptide(L)'
;TLVVRENGEFKAGLAETWNISDDGLTYTFHLKEGVKFSDGADLNAEAVKTSLEAAFSNLGAYIASFGKIGTLTESIEVVDEHTVAIHLTTPYYGVLNDLAMCNPMGIVSPNAFNEDLTTKEELLTQTMGTGPYMYAGDGDGTSYTFVRNPNYWGEQPDVDEFTVKVIADPDAAILALRNGEVDLLAGTSRLSFAGYTELSSADGIGTVLDDSISNSR
;
A
#
# COMPACT_ATOMS: atom_id res chain seq x y z
N THR A 1 -2.58 -4.97 -0.03
CA THR A 1 -4.03 -4.75 0.12
C THR A 1 -4.80 -6.01 -0.24
N LEU A 2 -6.04 -6.16 0.27
CA LEU A 2 -6.92 -7.30 -0.06
C LEU A 2 -7.31 -7.29 -1.54
N VAL A 3 -7.62 -6.14 -2.08
CA VAL A 3 -7.95 -5.93 -3.48
C VAL A 3 -7.09 -4.81 -4.04
N VAL A 4 -6.87 -4.80 -5.35
CA VAL A 4 -6.19 -3.72 -6.07
C VAL A 4 -7.15 -3.07 -7.07
N ARG A 5 -6.93 -1.81 -7.39
CA ARG A 5 -7.71 -1.11 -8.40
C ARG A 5 -6.82 -0.78 -9.60
N GLU A 6 -7.17 -1.35 -10.76
CA GLU A 6 -6.47 -1.12 -12.02
C GLU A 6 -7.46 -0.72 -13.12
N ASN A 7 -7.19 0.36 -13.82
CA ASN A 7 -8.04 0.86 -14.91
C ASN A 7 -9.52 1.05 -14.51
N GLY A 8 -9.77 1.41 -13.24
CA GLY A 8 -11.11 1.59 -12.72
C GLY A 8 -11.82 0.32 -12.22
N GLU A 9 -11.24 -0.86 -12.42
CA GLU A 9 -11.77 -2.15 -12.00
C GLU A 9 -11.07 -2.68 -10.75
N PHE A 10 -11.80 -3.44 -9.91
CA PHE A 10 -11.22 -4.13 -8.77
C PHE A 10 -10.74 -5.52 -9.19
N LYS A 11 -9.50 -5.83 -8.84
CA LYS A 11 -8.84 -7.09 -9.10
C LYS A 11 -8.34 -7.75 -7.82
N ALA A 12 -8.04 -9.04 -7.91
CA ALA A 12 -7.45 -9.81 -6.83
C ALA A 12 -6.12 -9.20 -6.36
N GLY A 13 -6.05 -8.94 -5.06
CA GLY A 13 -4.83 -8.63 -4.34
C GLY A 13 -4.42 -9.82 -3.48
N LEU A 14 -4.40 -9.65 -2.15
CA LEU A 14 -4.22 -10.74 -1.19
C LEU A 14 -5.47 -11.61 -1.07
N ALA A 15 -6.65 -11.10 -1.40
CA ALA A 15 -7.85 -11.89 -1.62
C ALA A 15 -7.91 -12.33 -3.08
N GLU A 16 -8.12 -13.64 -3.33
CA GLU A 16 -8.34 -14.18 -4.68
C GLU A 16 -9.75 -13.84 -5.18
N THR A 17 -10.73 -13.94 -4.28
CA THR A 17 -12.14 -13.68 -4.55
C THR A 17 -12.81 -13.02 -3.35
N TRP A 18 -13.96 -12.42 -3.59
CA TRP A 18 -14.81 -11.88 -2.52
C TRP A 18 -16.28 -11.99 -2.89
N ASN A 19 -17.13 -12.02 -1.87
CA ASN A 19 -18.57 -12.02 -1.98
C ASN A 19 -19.16 -10.88 -1.17
N ILE A 20 -20.25 -10.31 -1.66
CA ILE A 20 -20.99 -9.26 -0.98
C ILE A 20 -22.41 -9.80 -0.74
N SER A 21 -22.90 -9.72 0.50
CA SER A 21 -24.27 -10.12 0.83
C SER A 21 -25.30 -9.25 0.12
N ASP A 22 -26.49 -9.79 -0.11
CA ASP A 22 -27.56 -9.10 -0.84
C ASP A 22 -27.97 -7.77 -0.20
N ASP A 23 -27.86 -7.69 1.13
CA ASP A 23 -28.13 -6.47 1.90
C ASP A 23 -26.96 -5.47 1.93
N GLY A 24 -25.79 -5.85 1.36
CA GLY A 24 -24.59 -5.03 1.31
C GLY A 24 -23.91 -4.78 2.67
N LEU A 25 -24.24 -5.59 3.68
CA LEU A 25 -23.70 -5.45 5.04
C LEU A 25 -22.50 -6.35 5.32
N THR A 26 -22.29 -7.42 4.55
CA THR A 26 -21.19 -8.36 4.76
C THR A 26 -20.34 -8.49 3.51
N TYR A 27 -19.03 -8.32 3.67
CA TYR A 27 -18.02 -8.53 2.65
C TYR A 27 -17.13 -9.68 3.09
N THR A 28 -17.20 -10.81 2.39
CA THR A 28 -16.40 -12.02 2.68
C THR A 28 -15.28 -12.14 1.67
N PHE A 29 -14.04 -12.22 2.14
CA PHE A 29 -12.83 -12.31 1.33
C PHE A 29 -12.18 -13.67 1.52
N HIS A 30 -11.86 -14.35 0.41
CA HIS A 30 -11.09 -15.59 0.39
C HIS A 30 -9.64 -15.27 0.04
N LEU A 31 -8.74 -15.54 0.98
CA LEU A 31 -7.33 -15.16 0.89
C LEU A 31 -6.53 -16.14 0.03
N LYS A 32 -5.47 -15.65 -0.58
CA LYS A 32 -4.45 -16.49 -1.21
C LYS A 32 -3.76 -17.35 -0.16
N GLU A 33 -3.59 -18.63 -0.48
CA GLU A 33 -2.82 -19.56 0.36
C GLU A 33 -1.30 -19.43 0.11
N GLY A 34 -0.50 -19.76 1.12
CA GLY A 34 0.95 -19.81 1.02
C GLY A 34 1.67 -18.46 0.90
N VAL A 35 0.95 -17.35 1.04
CA VAL A 35 1.53 -16.02 1.07
C VAL A 35 2.23 -15.77 2.40
N LYS A 36 3.45 -15.21 2.34
CA LYS A 36 4.20 -14.81 3.52
C LYS A 36 4.45 -13.31 3.53
N PHE A 37 4.50 -12.77 4.73
CA PHE A 37 5.05 -11.43 4.95
C PHE A 37 6.57 -11.43 4.79
N SER A 38 7.16 -10.25 4.63
CA SER A 38 8.61 -10.11 4.48
C SER A 38 9.40 -10.56 5.72
N ASP A 39 8.78 -10.55 6.90
CA ASP A 39 9.35 -11.08 8.14
C ASP A 39 9.19 -12.62 8.30
N GLY A 40 8.59 -13.28 7.32
CA GLY A 40 8.38 -14.72 7.25
C GLY A 40 7.09 -15.25 7.89
N ALA A 41 6.30 -14.40 8.55
CA ALA A 41 4.99 -14.79 9.08
C ALA A 41 4.02 -15.16 7.94
N ASP A 42 3.11 -16.09 8.20
CA ASP A 42 2.11 -16.49 7.20
C ASP A 42 0.95 -15.51 7.14
N LEU A 43 0.47 -15.22 5.93
CA LEU A 43 -0.77 -14.50 5.71
C LEU A 43 -1.95 -15.45 5.97
N ASN A 44 -2.80 -15.08 6.91
CA ASN A 44 -4.06 -15.77 7.20
C ASN A 44 -5.15 -14.77 7.60
N ALA A 45 -6.36 -15.24 7.85
CA ALA A 45 -7.50 -14.38 8.18
C ALA A 45 -7.28 -13.62 9.51
N GLU A 46 -6.58 -14.20 10.49
CA GLU A 46 -6.25 -13.54 11.76
C GLU A 46 -5.27 -12.38 11.55
N ALA A 47 -4.27 -12.56 10.68
CA ALA A 47 -3.33 -11.50 10.32
C ALA A 47 -4.03 -10.32 9.62
N VAL A 48 -4.98 -10.61 8.72
CA VAL A 48 -5.80 -9.58 8.06
C VAL A 48 -6.65 -8.83 9.07
N LYS A 49 -7.35 -9.54 9.96
CA LYS A 49 -8.17 -8.97 11.02
C LYS A 49 -7.32 -8.04 11.90
N THR A 50 -6.22 -8.54 12.45
CA THR A 50 -5.30 -7.77 13.30
C THR A 50 -4.82 -6.50 12.60
N SER A 51 -4.42 -6.60 11.33
CA SER A 51 -3.91 -5.47 10.56
C SER A 51 -4.98 -4.38 10.34
N LEU A 52 -6.20 -4.77 9.98
CA LEU A 52 -7.30 -3.82 9.77
C LEU A 52 -7.78 -3.20 11.08
N GLU A 53 -7.94 -3.99 12.14
CA GLU A 53 -8.32 -3.47 13.46
C GLU A 53 -7.26 -2.50 14.00
N ALA A 54 -5.96 -2.79 13.81
CA ALA A 54 -4.88 -1.89 14.16
C ALA A 54 -4.95 -0.59 13.35
N ALA A 55 -5.19 -0.66 12.04
CA ALA A 55 -5.34 0.53 11.20
C ALA A 55 -6.52 1.40 11.66
N PHE A 56 -7.67 0.80 11.96
CA PHE A 56 -8.86 1.52 12.42
C PHE A 56 -8.65 2.14 13.80
N SER A 57 -8.01 1.42 14.73
CA SER A 57 -7.73 1.90 16.07
C SER A 57 -6.68 3.01 16.08
N ASN A 58 -5.54 2.81 15.43
CA ASN A 58 -4.41 3.73 15.47
C ASN A 58 -4.69 5.06 14.76
N LEU A 59 -5.49 5.05 13.70
CA LEU A 59 -5.89 6.26 13.00
C LEU A 59 -6.98 7.03 13.74
N GLY A 60 -7.76 6.39 14.62
CA GLY A 60 -8.81 7.03 15.39
C GLY A 60 -9.72 7.90 14.50
N ALA A 61 -9.87 9.17 14.83
CA ALA A 61 -10.70 10.10 14.05
C ALA A 61 -10.19 10.35 12.62
N TYR A 62 -8.91 10.13 12.34
CA TYR A 62 -8.34 10.34 10.99
C TYR A 62 -8.75 9.26 9.99
N ILE A 63 -9.24 8.10 10.45
CA ILE A 63 -9.68 7.02 9.56
C ILE A 63 -10.75 7.50 8.56
N ALA A 64 -11.60 8.44 8.95
CA ALA A 64 -12.63 9.01 8.09
C ALA A 64 -12.09 9.78 6.87
N SER A 65 -10.81 10.15 6.88
CA SER A 65 -10.13 10.79 5.73
C SER A 65 -9.76 9.79 4.64
N PHE A 66 -9.76 8.49 4.96
CA PHE A 66 -9.39 7.39 4.07
C PHE A 66 -10.59 6.52 3.64
N GLY A 67 -11.78 7.10 3.63
CA GLY A 67 -13.01 6.40 3.33
C GLY A 67 -13.88 6.19 4.56
N LYS A 68 -14.87 5.34 4.45
CA LYS A 68 -15.84 5.10 5.53
C LYS A 68 -15.73 3.72 6.16
N ILE A 69 -14.95 2.81 5.58
CA ILE A 69 -14.86 1.43 6.05
C ILE A 69 -14.52 1.36 7.54
N GLY A 70 -13.49 2.07 8.00
CA GLY A 70 -13.09 2.03 9.40
C GLY A 70 -14.10 2.62 10.39
N THR A 71 -15.06 3.44 9.92
CA THR A 71 -16.13 4.00 10.76
C THR A 71 -17.43 3.20 10.69
N LEU A 72 -17.63 2.44 9.62
CA LEU A 72 -18.84 1.65 9.38
C LEU A 72 -18.66 0.16 9.69
N THR A 73 -17.43 -0.30 9.91
CA THR A 73 -17.17 -1.68 10.32
C THR A 73 -17.68 -1.89 11.73
N GLU A 74 -18.59 -2.85 11.87
CA GLU A 74 -19.12 -3.34 13.16
C GLU A 74 -18.18 -4.38 13.76
N SER A 75 -17.73 -5.32 12.93
CA SER A 75 -16.80 -6.38 13.32
C SER A 75 -16.05 -6.96 12.13
N ILE A 76 -14.90 -7.58 12.42
CA ILE A 76 -14.14 -8.39 11.49
C ILE A 76 -14.10 -9.82 12.05
N GLU A 77 -14.69 -10.76 11.31
CA GLU A 77 -14.81 -12.16 11.68
C GLU A 77 -13.78 -13.01 10.93
N VAL A 78 -13.09 -13.87 11.64
CA VAL A 78 -12.29 -14.95 11.07
C VAL A 78 -13.21 -16.15 10.89
N VAL A 79 -13.64 -16.41 9.66
CA VAL A 79 -14.56 -17.50 9.32
C VAL A 79 -13.80 -18.83 9.33
N ASP A 80 -12.61 -18.84 8.72
CA ASP A 80 -11.63 -19.93 8.74
C ASP A 80 -10.23 -19.35 8.51
N GLU A 81 -9.20 -20.21 8.37
CA GLU A 81 -7.81 -19.81 8.22
C GLU A 81 -7.56 -18.85 7.04
N HIS A 82 -8.33 -19.00 5.96
CA HIS A 82 -8.16 -18.21 4.72
C HIS A 82 -9.42 -17.44 4.33
N THR A 83 -10.39 -17.30 5.24
CA THR A 83 -11.63 -16.57 4.98
C THR A 83 -11.90 -15.56 6.07
N VAL A 84 -11.98 -14.27 5.70
CA VAL A 84 -12.31 -13.16 6.60
C VAL A 84 -13.57 -12.47 6.13
N ALA A 85 -14.49 -12.15 7.05
CA ALA A 85 -15.70 -11.39 6.78
C ALA A 85 -15.67 -10.04 7.51
N ILE A 86 -16.01 -8.98 6.79
CA ILE A 86 -16.16 -7.62 7.34
C ILE A 86 -17.65 -7.32 7.39
N HIS A 87 -18.17 -7.08 8.60
CA HIS A 87 -19.57 -6.73 8.85
C HIS A 87 -19.68 -5.22 9.05
N LEU A 88 -20.67 -4.63 8.39
CA LEU A 88 -20.91 -3.18 8.41
C LEU A 88 -22.20 -2.86 9.17
N THR A 89 -22.22 -1.72 9.85
CA THR A 89 -23.41 -1.16 10.50
C THR A 89 -24.43 -0.62 9.50
N THR A 90 -24.00 -0.28 8.29
CA THR A 90 -24.81 0.32 7.22
C THR A 90 -24.23 -0.07 5.87
N PRO A 91 -25.04 -0.35 4.84
CA PRO A 91 -24.53 -0.66 3.50
C PRO A 91 -23.65 0.45 2.95
N TYR A 92 -22.48 0.08 2.43
CA TYR A 92 -21.50 1.02 1.88
C TYR A 92 -20.80 0.45 0.65
N TYR A 93 -21.09 0.98 -0.51
CA TYR A 93 -20.54 0.49 -1.79
C TYR A 93 -19.07 0.88 -2.04
N GLY A 94 -18.49 1.73 -1.18
CA GLY A 94 -17.09 2.17 -1.27
C GLY A 94 -16.09 1.22 -0.63
N VAL A 95 -16.50 0.10 -0.02
CA VAL A 95 -15.63 -0.84 0.73
C VAL A 95 -14.43 -1.28 -0.07
N LEU A 96 -14.63 -1.75 -1.31
CA LEU A 96 -13.53 -2.22 -2.15
C LEU A 96 -12.58 -1.08 -2.55
N ASN A 97 -13.11 0.14 -2.74
CA ASN A 97 -12.28 1.29 -3.03
C ASN A 97 -11.40 1.66 -1.83
N ASP A 98 -11.97 1.64 -0.63
CA ASP A 98 -11.23 1.93 0.60
C ASP A 98 -10.16 0.86 0.84
N LEU A 99 -10.50 -0.44 0.70
CA LEU A 99 -9.58 -1.56 0.86
C LEU A 99 -8.48 -1.64 -0.23
N ALA A 100 -8.67 -0.99 -1.37
CA ALA A 100 -7.65 -0.90 -2.41
C ALA A 100 -6.59 0.18 -2.11
N MET A 101 -6.82 1.05 -1.14
CA MET A 101 -5.84 2.07 -0.74
C MET A 101 -4.71 1.44 0.08
N CYS A 102 -3.49 1.44 -0.45
CA CYS A 102 -2.34 0.87 0.24
C CYS A 102 -2.06 1.58 1.58
N ASN A 103 -2.26 2.88 1.65
CA ASN A 103 -2.18 3.65 2.87
C ASN A 103 -3.59 4.20 3.21
N PRO A 104 -4.23 3.75 4.28
CA PRO A 104 -3.70 2.91 5.38
C PRO A 104 -4.10 1.42 5.35
N MET A 105 -4.78 0.93 4.29
CA MET A 105 -5.38 -0.41 4.27
C MET A 105 -4.43 -1.51 3.76
N GLY A 106 -3.12 -1.23 3.72
CA GLY A 106 -2.11 -2.25 3.49
C GLY A 106 -2.10 -3.28 4.61
N ILE A 107 -2.13 -4.57 4.26
CA ILE A 107 -2.07 -5.64 5.25
C ILE A 107 -0.62 -5.81 5.71
N VAL A 108 -0.42 -5.71 7.00
CA VAL A 108 0.88 -5.75 7.69
C VAL A 108 0.93 -6.99 8.59
N SER A 109 2.12 -7.57 8.74
CA SER A 109 2.34 -8.71 9.62
C SER A 109 1.83 -8.45 11.04
N PRO A 110 1.21 -9.43 11.70
CA PRO A 110 0.81 -9.28 13.10
C PRO A 110 2.01 -9.02 14.04
N ASN A 111 3.22 -9.39 13.63
CA ASN A 111 4.44 -9.09 14.38
C ASN A 111 4.75 -7.60 14.50
N ALA A 112 4.15 -6.75 13.65
CA ALA A 112 4.29 -5.30 13.69
C ALA A 112 3.54 -4.61 14.84
N PHE A 113 2.68 -5.34 15.54
CA PHE A 113 1.80 -4.78 16.55
C PHE A 113 2.07 -5.32 17.96
N ASN A 114 1.81 -4.48 18.96
CA ASN A 114 1.70 -4.88 20.36
C ASN A 114 0.34 -5.54 20.62
N GLU A 115 0.14 -6.10 21.82
CA GLU A 115 -1.13 -6.72 22.23
C GLU A 115 -2.31 -5.74 22.21
N ASP A 116 -2.05 -4.44 22.40
CA ASP A 116 -3.05 -3.36 22.34
C ASP A 116 -3.25 -2.79 20.92
N LEU A 117 -2.72 -3.47 19.89
CA LEU A 117 -2.75 -3.07 18.49
C LEU A 117 -1.95 -1.80 18.15
N THR A 118 -1.21 -1.23 19.09
CA THR A 118 -0.28 -0.15 18.77
C THR A 118 0.90 -0.67 17.94
N THR A 119 1.40 0.18 17.06
CA THR A 119 2.52 -0.17 16.18
C THR A 119 3.83 -0.25 16.95
N LYS A 120 4.61 -1.31 16.74
CA LYS A 120 5.95 -1.44 17.29
C LYS A 120 6.96 -0.52 16.58
N GLU A 121 8.01 -0.10 17.29
CA GLU A 121 9.06 0.77 16.74
C GLU A 121 9.84 0.11 15.59
N GLU A 122 9.95 -1.22 15.58
CA GLU A 122 10.62 -1.98 14.54
C GLU A 122 10.04 -1.72 13.15
N LEU A 123 8.74 -1.40 13.05
CA LEU A 123 8.10 -1.06 11.78
C LEU A 123 8.66 0.22 11.15
N LEU A 124 9.34 1.09 11.91
CA LEU A 124 10.02 2.28 11.39
C LEU A 124 11.27 1.94 10.57
N THR A 125 11.86 0.78 10.80
CA THR A 125 13.13 0.37 10.20
C THR A 125 13.05 -0.97 9.45
N GLN A 126 11.92 -1.66 9.51
CA GLN A 126 11.71 -2.96 8.88
C GLN A 126 10.40 -2.96 8.08
N THR A 127 10.45 -3.56 6.91
CA THR A 127 9.23 -3.83 6.14
C THR A 127 8.59 -5.12 6.66
N MET A 128 7.31 -5.05 7.01
CA MET A 128 6.51 -6.19 7.51
C MET A 128 5.26 -6.37 6.64
N GLY A 129 5.39 -6.18 5.33
CA GLY A 129 4.32 -6.32 4.34
C GLY A 129 4.53 -7.51 3.42
N THR A 130 3.67 -7.62 2.41
CA THR A 130 3.68 -8.68 1.40
C THR A 130 4.09 -8.16 0.01
N GLY A 131 4.64 -6.95 -0.06
CA GLY A 131 5.04 -6.30 -1.31
C GLY A 131 6.33 -6.86 -1.91
N PRO A 132 6.66 -6.48 -3.16
CA PRO A 132 7.81 -7.00 -3.89
C PRO A 132 9.16 -6.52 -3.37
N TYR A 133 9.20 -5.44 -2.59
CA TYR A 133 10.43 -4.88 -2.03
C TYR A 133 10.35 -4.70 -0.52
N MET A 134 11.51 -4.79 0.11
CA MET A 134 11.72 -4.54 1.53
C MET A 134 12.72 -3.40 1.71
N TYR A 135 12.51 -2.58 2.74
CA TYR A 135 13.47 -1.58 3.17
C TYR A 135 14.71 -2.26 3.78
N ALA A 136 15.91 -1.86 3.35
CA ALA A 136 17.16 -2.46 3.82
C ALA A 136 17.60 -2.00 5.22
N GLY A 137 16.92 -1.00 5.82
CA GLY A 137 17.22 -0.51 7.16
C GLY A 137 18.39 0.48 7.22
N ASP A 138 18.84 1.04 6.09
CA ASP A 138 20.05 1.84 5.94
C ASP A 138 19.81 3.36 5.81
N GLY A 139 18.60 3.82 6.08
CA GLY A 139 18.21 5.22 5.88
C GLY A 139 18.95 6.20 6.77
N ASP A 140 19.46 7.27 6.15
CA ASP A 140 20.14 8.39 6.81
C ASP A 140 19.27 9.66 6.92
N GLY A 141 18.00 9.57 6.57
CA GLY A 141 17.04 10.68 6.49
C GLY A 141 16.98 11.35 5.12
N THR A 142 17.93 11.06 4.23
CA THR A 142 17.98 11.61 2.86
C THR A 142 17.99 10.53 1.79
N SER A 143 18.35 9.30 2.16
CA SER A 143 18.50 8.16 1.27
C SER A 143 17.97 6.89 1.95
N TYR A 144 17.26 6.06 1.20
CA TYR A 144 16.63 4.81 1.69
C TYR A 144 16.75 3.75 0.62
N THR A 145 17.39 2.62 0.95
CA THR A 145 17.58 1.49 0.02
C THR A 145 16.47 0.46 0.19
N PHE A 146 15.98 -0.05 -0.92
CA PHE A 146 14.98 -1.11 -0.99
C PHE A 146 15.51 -2.28 -1.81
N VAL A 147 15.39 -3.49 -1.27
CA VAL A 147 15.83 -4.75 -1.90
C VAL A 147 14.63 -5.64 -2.18
N ARG A 148 14.75 -6.56 -3.13
CA ARG A 148 13.69 -7.56 -3.41
C ARG A 148 13.27 -8.29 -2.15
N ASN A 149 11.97 -8.50 -2.01
CA ASN A 149 11.40 -9.38 -0.99
C ASN A 149 11.47 -10.83 -1.48
N PRO A 150 12.28 -11.71 -0.87
CA PRO A 150 12.38 -13.11 -1.29
C PRO A 150 11.08 -13.90 -1.05
N ASN A 151 10.21 -13.40 -0.15
CA ASN A 151 8.91 -13.99 0.16
C ASN A 151 7.77 -13.42 -0.70
N TYR A 152 8.08 -12.60 -1.72
CA TYR A 152 7.02 -12.03 -2.57
C TYR A 152 6.28 -13.12 -3.33
N TRP A 153 4.97 -13.12 -3.20
CA TRP A 153 4.05 -14.13 -3.76
C TRP A 153 3.73 -13.94 -5.25
N GLY A 154 4.03 -12.78 -5.81
CA GLY A 154 3.83 -12.47 -7.22
C GLY A 154 5.07 -12.72 -8.06
N GLU A 155 5.05 -12.23 -9.30
CA GLU A 155 6.23 -12.25 -10.16
C GLU A 155 7.33 -11.37 -9.58
N GLN A 156 8.54 -11.91 -9.49
CA GLN A 156 9.68 -11.17 -8.95
C GLN A 156 10.00 -9.98 -9.86
N PRO A 157 10.21 -8.78 -9.31
CA PRO A 157 10.56 -7.62 -10.13
C PRO A 157 11.94 -7.79 -10.79
N ASP A 158 12.15 -7.16 -11.95
CA ASP A 158 13.43 -7.22 -12.68
C ASP A 158 14.56 -6.48 -11.95
N VAL A 159 14.23 -5.44 -11.20
CA VAL A 159 15.21 -4.63 -10.45
C VAL A 159 15.47 -5.26 -9.09
N ASP A 160 16.73 -5.61 -8.81
CA ASP A 160 17.11 -6.24 -7.55
C ASP A 160 17.04 -5.28 -6.36
N GLU A 161 17.45 -4.04 -6.59
CA GLU A 161 17.60 -3.00 -5.56
C GLU A 161 17.36 -1.62 -6.19
N PHE A 162 16.74 -0.73 -5.42
CA PHE A 162 16.69 0.69 -5.77
C PHE A 162 16.83 1.56 -4.53
N THR A 163 17.31 2.79 -4.73
CA THR A 163 17.47 3.79 -3.67
C THR A 163 16.52 4.97 -3.90
N VAL A 164 15.75 5.31 -2.88
CA VAL A 164 14.95 6.54 -2.85
C VAL A 164 15.79 7.66 -2.24
N LYS A 165 16.06 8.71 -3.01
CA LYS A 165 16.68 9.95 -2.54
C LYS A 165 15.64 11.02 -2.27
N VAL A 166 15.68 11.63 -1.09
CA VAL A 166 14.79 12.73 -0.71
C VAL A 166 15.44 14.05 -1.16
N ILE A 167 14.94 14.63 -2.25
CA ILE A 167 15.37 15.92 -2.76
C ILE A 167 14.20 16.88 -2.57
N ALA A 168 14.32 17.82 -1.61
CA ALA A 168 13.22 18.70 -1.23
C ALA A 168 12.91 19.77 -2.28
N ASP A 169 13.94 20.28 -2.96
CA ASP A 169 13.81 21.33 -3.97
C ASP A 169 13.52 20.72 -5.36
N PRO A 170 12.43 21.11 -6.03
CA PRO A 170 12.07 20.57 -7.34
C PRO A 170 13.09 20.85 -8.45
N ASP A 171 13.73 22.02 -8.44
CA ASP A 171 14.71 22.38 -9.48
C ASP A 171 16.00 21.60 -9.28
N ALA A 172 16.40 21.36 -8.02
CA ALA A 172 17.52 20.47 -7.71
C ALA A 172 17.21 19.01 -8.13
N ALA A 173 15.97 18.54 -7.99
CA ALA A 173 15.58 17.21 -8.43
C ALA A 173 15.66 17.07 -9.97
N ILE A 174 15.22 18.08 -10.72
CA ILE A 174 15.35 18.15 -12.19
C ILE A 174 16.84 18.11 -12.60
N LEU A 175 17.67 18.87 -11.92
CA LEU A 175 19.10 18.91 -12.19
C LEU A 175 19.77 17.56 -11.89
N ALA A 176 19.41 16.91 -10.79
CA ALA A 176 19.91 15.59 -10.42
C ALA A 176 19.58 14.53 -11.50
N LEU A 177 18.34 14.55 -12.04
CA LEU A 177 17.97 13.68 -13.15
C LEU A 177 18.80 13.95 -14.40
N ARG A 178 18.97 15.21 -14.79
CA ARG A 178 19.76 15.61 -15.97
C ARG A 178 21.23 15.26 -15.85
N ASN A 179 21.78 15.29 -14.64
CA ASN A 179 23.16 14.92 -14.36
C ASN A 179 23.36 13.40 -14.21
N GLY A 180 22.28 12.60 -14.24
CA GLY A 180 22.37 11.16 -14.00
C GLY A 180 22.63 10.78 -12.54
N GLU A 181 22.36 11.68 -11.60
CA GLU A 181 22.48 11.41 -10.15
C GLU A 181 21.28 10.63 -9.61
N VAL A 182 20.15 10.68 -10.33
CA VAL A 182 18.97 9.84 -10.16
C VAL A 182 18.48 9.39 -11.52
N ASP A 183 17.87 8.20 -11.58
CA ASP A 183 17.38 7.59 -12.84
C ASP A 183 15.88 7.88 -13.07
N LEU A 184 15.14 8.21 -12.00
CA LEU A 184 13.70 8.43 -12.04
C LEU A 184 13.29 9.54 -11.08
N LEU A 185 12.42 10.44 -11.53
CA LEU A 185 11.63 11.33 -10.68
C LEU A 185 10.19 10.82 -10.64
N ALA A 186 9.71 10.47 -9.45
CA ALA A 186 8.36 10.01 -9.24
C ALA A 186 7.61 10.92 -8.26
N GLY A 187 6.31 11.15 -8.54
CA GLY A 187 5.41 11.88 -7.65
C GLY A 187 4.74 13.09 -8.29
N THR A 188 3.43 13.18 -8.09
CA THR A 188 2.54 14.19 -8.71
C THR A 188 2.78 15.63 -8.23
N SER A 189 3.41 15.82 -7.07
CA SER A 189 3.64 17.14 -6.47
C SER A 189 5.09 17.62 -6.55
N ARG A 190 5.97 16.86 -7.22
CA ARG A 190 7.42 17.12 -7.24
C ARG A 190 7.90 17.79 -8.53
N LEU A 191 7.06 17.84 -9.55
CA LEU A 191 7.35 18.50 -10.81
C LEU A 191 6.31 19.60 -11.08
N SER A 192 6.78 20.82 -11.33
CA SER A 192 5.93 21.86 -11.89
C SER A 192 5.61 21.53 -13.35
N PHE A 193 4.53 22.11 -13.88
CA PHE A 193 4.20 21.98 -15.32
C PHE A 193 5.36 22.46 -16.21
N ALA A 194 6.05 23.53 -15.80
CA ALA A 194 7.24 24.02 -16.51
C ALA A 194 8.39 23.02 -16.50
N GLY A 195 8.67 22.43 -15.34
CA GLY A 195 9.69 21.37 -15.20
C GLY A 195 9.37 20.11 -16.01
N TYR A 196 8.08 19.69 -16.02
CA TYR A 196 7.65 18.61 -16.89
C TYR A 196 7.88 18.91 -18.38
N THR A 197 7.51 20.14 -18.84
CA THR A 197 7.70 20.55 -20.22
C THR A 197 9.15 20.61 -20.62
N GLU A 198 10.02 21.07 -19.71
CA GLU A 198 11.47 21.10 -19.91
C GLU A 198 12.03 19.68 -20.07
N LEU A 199 11.69 18.76 -19.15
CA LEU A 199 12.16 17.39 -19.18
C LEU A 199 11.63 16.60 -20.38
N SER A 200 10.37 16.81 -20.76
CA SER A 200 9.76 16.14 -21.92
C SER A 200 10.39 16.51 -23.26
N SER A 201 11.11 17.65 -23.29
CA SER A 201 11.84 18.13 -24.46
C SER A 201 13.32 17.83 -24.42
N ALA A 202 13.81 17.22 -23.34
CA ALA A 202 15.23 16.92 -23.14
C ALA A 202 15.62 15.59 -23.80
N ASP A 203 16.76 15.57 -24.49
CA ASP A 203 17.30 14.34 -25.10
C ASP A 203 17.65 13.31 -24.01
N GLY A 204 17.22 12.05 -24.24
CA GLY A 204 17.53 10.93 -23.36
C GLY A 204 16.62 10.82 -22.13
N ILE A 205 15.64 11.68 -21.96
CA ILE A 205 14.65 11.62 -20.86
C ILE A 205 13.29 11.22 -21.42
N GLY A 206 12.75 10.10 -20.91
CA GLY A 206 11.38 9.67 -21.18
C GLY A 206 10.43 10.23 -20.12
N THR A 207 9.22 10.63 -20.51
CA THR A 207 8.17 11.07 -19.59
C THR A 207 6.95 10.19 -19.73
N VAL A 208 6.37 9.80 -18.59
CA VAL A 208 5.12 9.04 -18.52
C VAL A 208 4.12 9.87 -17.74
N LEU A 209 2.95 10.10 -18.31
CA LEU A 209 1.80 10.69 -17.62
C LEU A 209 0.87 9.56 -17.22
N ASP A 210 0.47 9.56 -15.97
CA ASP A 210 -0.62 8.74 -15.51
C ASP A 210 -1.94 9.42 -15.91
N ASP A 211 -2.74 8.75 -16.74
CA ASP A 211 -4.08 9.20 -17.14
C ASP A 211 -5.12 9.04 -16.01
N SER A 212 -4.73 8.51 -14.86
CA SER A 212 -5.61 8.44 -13.69
C SER A 212 -5.95 9.88 -13.23
N ILE A 213 -7.24 10.18 -13.15
CA ILE A 213 -7.72 11.44 -12.59
C ILE A 213 -7.40 11.42 -11.10
N SER A 214 -6.30 12.08 -10.73
CA SER A 214 -6.03 12.41 -9.34
C SER A 214 -7.04 13.48 -8.93
N ASN A 215 -8.03 13.11 -8.11
CA ASN A 215 -8.86 14.09 -7.42
C ASN A 215 -8.00 14.79 -6.36
N SER A 216 -7.23 15.79 -6.78
CA SER A 216 -6.73 16.80 -5.86
C SER A 216 -7.93 17.66 -5.45
N ARG A 217 -8.40 17.49 -4.23
CA ARG A 217 -9.25 18.47 -3.57
C ARG A 217 -8.39 19.58 -3.00
#